data_16d257b310eeb1c3eaccbd0adf1b4eb2
#
_entry.id   16d257b310eeb1c3eaccbd0adf1b4eb2
#
_cell.length_a   1.000
_cell.length_b   1.000
_cell.length_c   1.000
_cell.angle_alpha   90.00
_cell.angle_beta   90.00
_cell.angle_gamma   90.00
#
_symmetry.space_group_name_H-M   'P 1'
#
loop_
_entity.id
_entity.type
_entity.pdbx_description
1 polymer ?
#
loop_
_entity_poly.entity_id
_entity_poly.type
_entity_poly.pdbx_seq_one_letter_code
_entity_poly.pdbx_strand_id
1 'polypeptide(L)'
;MPHVIATKIMPVSANRAWDFVSNWGGTDRWIPGVGPVTVEGAGVGSIRSADLAPETGFPGRISERLETFDSEEMSFSYCVVGDNPIPIKNYLAKMSVKVISKNSCEVTWQSTWDTHLDETELITAFNGLYNLSLDNAEHLMMSESGQ
;
A
#
# COMPACT_ATOMS: atom_id res chain seq x y z
N MET A 1 -0.25 20.03 -4.19
CA MET A 1 -0.03 18.80 -3.44
C MET A 1 -0.20 17.62 -4.37
N PRO A 2 0.86 16.86 -4.69
CA PRO A 2 0.74 15.70 -5.56
C PRO A 2 -0.21 14.66 -4.98
N HIS A 3 -0.89 13.96 -5.87
CA HIS A 3 -1.90 12.99 -5.49
C HIS A 3 -1.91 11.83 -6.50
N VAL A 4 -1.94 10.60 -5.97
CA VAL A 4 -2.06 9.39 -6.79
C VAL A 4 -3.22 8.57 -6.28
N ILE A 5 -4.06 8.09 -7.18
CA ILE A 5 -5.12 7.13 -6.91
C ILE A 5 -4.98 5.98 -7.89
N ALA A 6 -4.88 4.77 -7.36
CA ALA A 6 -4.93 3.55 -8.16
C ALA A 6 -6.12 2.73 -7.68
N THR A 7 -6.93 2.26 -8.60
CA THR A 7 -8.14 1.50 -8.31
C THR A 7 -8.17 0.26 -9.18
N LYS A 8 -8.56 -0.88 -8.59
CA LYS A 8 -8.68 -2.12 -9.33
C LYS A 8 -9.90 -2.90 -8.88
N ILE A 9 -10.69 -3.34 -9.86
CA ILE A 9 -11.80 -4.26 -9.61
C ILE A 9 -11.21 -5.67 -9.66
N MET A 10 -11.44 -6.44 -8.59
CA MET A 10 -10.88 -7.77 -8.42
C MET A 10 -11.98 -8.81 -8.32
N PRO A 11 -11.81 -10.00 -8.97
CA PRO A 11 -12.80 -11.09 -8.92
C PRO A 11 -12.64 -11.93 -7.64
N VAL A 12 -12.59 -11.28 -6.49
CA VAL A 12 -12.53 -11.90 -5.17
C VAL A 12 -13.48 -11.15 -4.25
N SER A 13 -13.93 -11.80 -3.17
CA SER A 13 -14.82 -11.14 -2.21
C SER A 13 -14.11 -9.97 -1.54
N ALA A 14 -14.88 -8.97 -1.11
CA ALA A 14 -14.35 -7.83 -0.38
C ALA A 14 -13.65 -8.26 0.91
N ASN A 15 -14.20 -9.23 1.64
CA ASN A 15 -13.59 -9.73 2.87
C ASN A 15 -12.21 -10.33 2.60
N ARG A 16 -12.08 -11.10 1.53
CA ARG A 16 -10.79 -11.69 1.17
C ARG A 16 -9.76 -10.63 0.80
N ALA A 17 -10.16 -9.66 -0.04
CA ALA A 17 -9.28 -8.57 -0.42
C ALA A 17 -8.88 -7.74 0.80
N TRP A 18 -9.82 -7.45 1.68
CA TRP A 18 -9.54 -6.71 2.91
C TRP A 18 -8.54 -7.45 3.80
N ASP A 19 -8.74 -8.73 4.05
CA ASP A 19 -7.81 -9.53 4.86
C ASP A 19 -6.39 -9.51 4.26
N PHE A 20 -6.29 -9.51 2.95
CA PHE A 20 -5.00 -9.51 2.27
C PHE A 20 -4.31 -8.15 2.39
N VAL A 21 -4.98 -7.06 1.98
CA VAL A 21 -4.34 -5.73 1.93
C VAL A 21 -4.17 -5.10 3.31
N SER A 22 -5.01 -5.47 4.27
CA SER A 22 -4.93 -4.94 5.62
C SER A 22 -3.91 -5.66 6.50
N ASN A 23 -3.25 -6.69 5.98
CA ASN A 23 -2.16 -7.36 6.68
C ASN A 23 -0.96 -6.41 6.73
N TRP A 24 -0.85 -5.65 7.82
CA TRP A 24 0.07 -4.54 7.99
C TRP A 24 1.54 -4.95 7.81
N GLY A 25 1.92 -6.13 8.28
CA GLY A 25 3.28 -6.64 8.18
C GLY A 25 3.55 -7.51 6.96
N GLY A 26 2.60 -7.63 6.01
CA GLY A 26 2.71 -8.57 4.89
C GLY A 26 2.94 -7.92 3.53
N THR A 27 3.32 -6.66 3.47
CA THR A 27 3.45 -5.93 2.21
C THR A 27 4.59 -6.43 1.31
N ASP A 28 5.60 -7.09 1.87
CA ASP A 28 6.69 -7.68 1.09
C ASP A 28 6.21 -8.79 0.14
N ARG A 29 5.02 -9.33 0.38
CA ARG A 29 4.45 -10.37 -0.49
C ARG A 29 3.97 -9.82 -1.83
N TRP A 30 3.54 -8.56 -1.88
CA TRP A 30 2.85 -8.06 -3.06
C TRP A 30 3.33 -6.68 -3.56
N ILE A 31 4.07 -5.92 -2.77
CA ILE A 31 4.62 -4.64 -3.21
C ILE A 31 6.06 -4.86 -3.70
N PRO A 32 6.33 -4.67 -5.00
CA PRO A 32 7.68 -4.91 -5.54
C PRO A 32 8.73 -4.02 -4.89
N GLY A 33 9.90 -4.58 -4.64
CA GLY A 33 11.03 -3.84 -4.10
C GLY A 33 11.02 -3.62 -2.60
N VAL A 34 10.01 -4.15 -1.90
CA VAL A 34 9.93 -4.09 -0.44
C VAL A 34 10.54 -5.36 0.15
N GLY A 35 11.57 -5.21 0.98
CA GLY A 35 12.20 -6.32 1.70
C GLY A 35 11.38 -6.78 2.89
N PRO A 36 11.94 -7.71 3.69
CA PRO A 36 11.23 -8.22 4.87
C PRO A 36 10.75 -7.10 5.78
N VAL A 37 9.50 -7.20 6.24
CA VAL A 37 8.86 -6.18 7.04
C VAL A 37 8.99 -6.52 8.54
N THR A 38 9.41 -5.55 9.34
CA THR A 38 9.37 -5.65 10.80
C THR A 38 8.29 -4.71 11.32
N VAL A 39 7.60 -5.12 12.38
CA VAL A 39 6.52 -4.32 12.98
C VAL A 39 6.81 -4.12 14.46
N GLU A 40 6.73 -2.87 14.92
CA GLU A 40 6.83 -2.52 16.33
C GLU A 40 5.46 -2.05 16.81
N GLY A 41 4.98 -2.63 17.89
CA GLY A 41 3.65 -2.32 18.44
C GLY A 41 2.55 -3.13 17.78
N ALA A 42 1.31 -2.80 18.10
CA ALA A 42 0.13 -3.46 17.58
C ALA A 42 -0.99 -2.43 17.36
N GLY A 43 -1.80 -2.65 16.32
CA GLY A 43 -2.93 -1.77 16.03
C GLY A 43 -2.51 -0.39 15.57
N VAL A 44 -3.41 0.58 15.72
CA VAL A 44 -3.14 1.98 15.38
C VAL A 44 -1.96 2.48 16.20
N GLY A 45 -1.03 3.18 15.54
CA GLY A 45 0.20 3.63 16.13
C GLY A 45 1.38 2.69 15.93
N SER A 46 1.15 1.45 15.48
CA SER A 46 2.25 0.52 15.20
C SER A 46 3.05 1.00 13.98
N ILE A 47 4.34 0.68 13.98
CA ILE A 47 5.27 1.11 12.94
C ILE A 47 5.80 -0.11 12.21
N ARG A 48 5.64 -0.14 10.90
CA ARG A 48 6.29 -1.13 10.05
C ARG A 48 7.49 -0.52 9.36
N SER A 49 8.54 -1.28 9.21
CA SER A 49 9.76 -0.84 8.55
C SER A 49 10.26 -1.90 7.59
N ALA A 50 10.84 -1.47 6.50
CA ALA A 50 11.41 -2.36 5.49
C ALA A 50 12.49 -1.63 4.71
N ASP A 51 13.39 -2.39 4.08
CA ASP A 51 14.36 -1.83 3.17
C ASP A 51 13.79 -1.84 1.75
N LEU A 52 13.96 -0.73 1.05
CA LEU A 52 13.59 -0.62 -0.36
C LEU A 52 14.79 -1.06 -1.20
N ALA A 53 14.54 -1.90 -2.21
CA ALA A 53 15.57 -2.41 -3.09
C ALA A 53 16.07 -1.33 -4.05
N PRO A 54 17.31 -1.45 -4.59
CA PRO A 54 17.83 -0.50 -5.59
C PRO A 54 16.92 -0.33 -6.81
N GLU A 55 16.20 -1.36 -7.20
CA GLU A 55 15.28 -1.34 -8.35
C GLU A 55 14.15 -0.33 -8.20
N THR A 56 13.84 0.08 -6.96
CA THR A 56 12.81 1.11 -6.72
C THR A 56 13.26 2.50 -7.16
N GLY A 57 14.57 2.71 -7.33
CA GLY A 57 15.15 4.02 -7.55
C GLY A 57 15.45 4.79 -6.28
N PHE A 58 14.96 4.31 -5.14
CA PHE A 58 15.13 4.97 -3.84
C PHE A 58 15.53 3.96 -2.77
N PRO A 59 16.73 3.35 -2.90
CA PRO A 59 17.15 2.32 -1.94
C PRO A 59 17.36 2.91 -0.54
N GLY A 60 16.96 2.18 0.47
CA GLY A 60 17.12 2.57 1.87
C GLY A 60 15.94 2.12 2.71
N ARG A 61 15.99 2.43 4.00
CA ARG A 61 14.98 1.99 4.94
C ARG A 61 13.85 3.00 5.04
N ILE A 62 12.62 2.51 4.98
CA ILE A 62 11.42 3.32 5.15
C ILE A 62 10.63 2.78 6.34
N SER A 63 10.06 3.69 7.12
CA SER A 63 9.19 3.37 8.26
C SER A 63 7.85 4.07 8.10
N GLU A 64 6.78 3.36 8.40
CA GLU A 64 5.41 3.85 8.25
C GLU A 64 4.61 3.55 9.51
N ARG A 65 3.78 4.50 9.92
CA ARG A 65 2.93 4.36 11.10
C ARG A 65 1.47 4.23 10.68
N LEU A 66 0.79 3.23 11.23
CA LEU A 66 -0.64 3.05 11.01
C LEU A 66 -1.42 4.15 11.74
N GLU A 67 -2.16 4.97 11.00
CA GLU A 67 -2.88 6.11 11.55
C GLU A 67 -4.34 5.79 11.87
N THR A 68 -5.04 5.11 10.95
CA THR A 68 -6.43 4.70 11.17
C THR A 68 -6.61 3.27 10.68
N PHE A 69 -7.56 2.56 11.29
CA PHE A 69 -7.88 1.19 10.87
C PHE A 69 -9.35 0.93 11.22
N ASP A 70 -10.18 0.73 10.18
CA ASP A 70 -11.62 0.52 10.34
C ASP A 70 -12.02 -0.73 9.55
N SER A 71 -12.21 -1.86 10.25
CA SER A 71 -12.55 -3.11 9.61
C SER A 71 -14.00 -3.17 9.10
N GLU A 72 -14.89 -2.36 9.65
CA GLU A 72 -16.28 -2.31 9.16
C GLU A 72 -16.34 -1.58 7.83
N GLU A 73 -15.65 -0.44 7.71
CA GLU A 73 -15.56 0.33 6.47
C GLU A 73 -14.52 -0.25 5.51
N MET A 74 -13.72 -1.21 5.95
CA MET A 74 -12.62 -1.80 5.19
C MET A 74 -11.67 -0.72 4.65
N SER A 75 -11.15 0.10 5.55
CA SER A 75 -10.19 1.14 5.20
C SER A 75 -9.15 1.32 6.29
N PHE A 76 -7.94 1.69 5.89
CA PHE A 76 -6.90 2.11 6.81
C PHE A 76 -6.05 3.18 6.16
N SER A 77 -5.38 3.98 6.99
CA SER A 77 -4.46 5.00 6.50
C SER A 77 -3.15 4.93 7.27
N TYR A 78 -2.08 5.41 6.65
CA TYR A 78 -0.75 5.40 7.24
C TYR A 78 0.07 6.56 6.71
N CYS A 79 1.13 6.91 7.46
CA CYS A 79 2.07 7.96 7.07
C CYS A 79 3.49 7.44 7.14
N VAL A 80 4.41 8.10 6.43
CA VAL A 80 5.84 7.84 6.56
C VAL A 80 6.35 8.62 7.77
N VAL A 81 7.14 7.97 8.62
CA VAL A 81 7.73 8.58 9.81
C VAL A 81 9.25 8.49 9.76
N GLY A 82 9.92 9.49 10.33
CA GLY A 82 11.37 9.54 10.34
C GLY A 82 11.96 9.82 8.96
N ASP A 83 13.26 9.62 8.85
CA ASP A 83 13.95 9.79 7.58
C ASP A 83 13.59 8.66 6.61
N ASN A 84 13.52 8.97 5.34
CA ASN A 84 13.23 7.97 4.31
C ASN A 84 14.00 8.34 3.02
N PRO A 85 14.24 7.35 2.14
CA PRO A 85 15.05 7.57 0.93
C PRO A 85 14.32 8.26 -0.21
N ILE A 86 13.00 8.40 -0.12
CA ILE A 86 12.20 9.02 -1.17
C ILE A 86 12.14 10.54 -0.90
N PRO A 87 12.32 11.38 -1.91
CA PRO A 87 12.34 12.85 -1.70
C PRO A 87 10.94 13.43 -1.51
N ILE A 88 10.25 12.99 -0.48
CA ILE A 88 8.88 13.39 -0.15
C ILE A 88 8.77 13.75 1.32
N LYS A 89 7.78 14.59 1.64
CA LYS A 89 7.40 14.95 3.02
C LYS A 89 5.90 14.82 3.16
N ASN A 90 5.45 14.61 4.39
CA ASN A 90 4.03 14.58 4.72
C ASN A 90 3.26 13.56 3.89
N TYR A 91 3.88 12.40 3.64
CA TYR A 91 3.22 11.32 2.91
C TYR A 91 2.12 10.72 3.77
N LEU A 92 0.92 10.71 3.21
CA LEU A 92 -0.25 10.09 3.83
C LEU A 92 -0.92 9.24 2.76
N ALA A 93 -1.17 7.98 3.08
CA ALA A 93 -1.80 7.05 2.17
C ALA A 93 -3.04 6.42 2.81
N LYS A 94 -3.96 6.01 1.96
CA LYS A 94 -5.17 5.31 2.38
C LYS A 94 -5.43 4.13 1.45
N MET A 95 -5.76 3.00 2.05
CA MET A 95 -6.19 1.80 1.35
C MET A 95 -7.63 1.52 1.73
N SER A 96 -8.49 1.21 0.75
CA SER A 96 -9.89 0.90 1.00
C SER A 96 -10.40 -0.19 0.07
N VAL A 97 -11.39 -0.93 0.54
CA VAL A 97 -12.04 -2.00 -0.22
C VAL A 97 -13.54 -1.76 -0.22
N LYS A 98 -14.15 -1.80 -1.41
CA LYS A 98 -15.58 -1.59 -1.59
C LYS A 98 -16.21 -2.84 -2.17
N VAL A 99 -17.30 -3.30 -1.57
CA VAL A 99 -18.06 -4.44 -2.08
C VAL A 99 -18.74 -4.06 -3.40
N ILE A 100 -18.60 -4.89 -4.44
CA ILE A 100 -19.35 -4.76 -5.68
C ILE A 100 -20.43 -5.85 -5.72
N SER A 101 -20.00 -7.10 -5.47
CA SER A 101 -20.89 -8.24 -5.40
C SER A 101 -20.33 -9.25 -4.41
N LYS A 102 -20.98 -10.39 -4.26
CA LYS A 102 -20.52 -11.46 -3.38
C LYS A 102 -19.09 -11.90 -3.68
N ASN A 103 -18.70 -11.89 -4.95
CA ASN A 103 -17.41 -12.40 -5.41
C ASN A 103 -16.58 -11.36 -6.16
N SER A 104 -16.87 -10.09 -5.97
CA SER A 104 -16.07 -9.00 -6.57
C SER A 104 -16.03 -7.79 -5.67
N CYS A 105 -14.95 -7.04 -5.77
CA CYS A 105 -14.73 -5.84 -4.98
C CYS A 105 -13.88 -4.84 -5.76
N GLU A 106 -13.82 -3.62 -5.23
CA GLU A 106 -12.96 -2.57 -5.76
C GLU A 106 -11.96 -2.18 -4.67
N VAL A 107 -10.67 -2.30 -4.98
CA VAL A 107 -9.59 -1.92 -4.07
C VAL A 107 -9.01 -0.60 -4.55
N THR A 108 -8.90 0.38 -3.66
CA THR A 108 -8.34 1.70 -3.95
C THR A 108 -7.14 1.96 -3.06
N TRP A 109 -6.05 2.41 -3.66
CA TRP A 109 -4.84 2.83 -2.95
C TRP A 109 -4.52 4.25 -3.39
N GLN A 110 -4.54 5.19 -2.47
CA GLN A 110 -4.33 6.60 -2.77
C GLN A 110 -3.37 7.24 -1.78
N SER A 111 -2.68 8.28 -2.22
CA SER A 111 -1.73 8.99 -1.37
C SER A 111 -1.57 10.44 -1.79
N THR A 112 -1.13 11.24 -0.82
CA THR A 112 -0.71 12.63 -1.03
C THR A 112 0.64 12.83 -0.35
N TRP A 113 1.42 13.78 -0.87
CA TRP A 113 2.72 14.13 -0.29
C TRP A 113 3.13 15.53 -0.74
N ASP A 114 4.21 16.04 -0.14
CA ASP A 114 4.87 17.26 -0.59
C ASP A 114 6.25 16.90 -1.13
N THR A 115 6.70 17.62 -2.15
CA THR A 115 8.04 17.45 -2.71
C THR A 115 8.53 18.77 -3.27
N HIS A 116 9.86 18.96 -3.27
CA HIS A 116 10.51 20.07 -3.93
C HIS A 116 11.05 19.70 -5.32
N LEU A 117 10.84 18.45 -5.72
CA LEU A 117 11.24 17.93 -7.02
C LEU A 117 10.08 17.96 -8.02
N ASP A 118 10.33 17.49 -9.23
CA ASP A 118 9.31 17.39 -10.27
C ASP A 118 8.22 16.39 -9.83
N GLU A 119 7.02 16.90 -9.62
CA GLU A 119 5.87 16.09 -9.23
C GLU A 119 5.55 15.00 -10.24
N THR A 120 5.74 15.28 -11.53
CA THR A 120 5.38 14.37 -12.61
C THR A 120 6.12 13.03 -12.50
N GLU A 121 7.42 13.08 -12.22
CA GLU A 121 8.22 11.85 -12.08
C GLU A 121 7.75 11.00 -10.91
N LEU A 122 7.48 11.63 -9.77
CA LEU A 122 7.01 10.91 -8.57
C LEU A 122 5.60 10.37 -8.76
N ILE A 123 4.71 11.14 -9.36
CA ILE A 123 3.35 10.67 -9.67
C ILE A 123 3.40 9.45 -10.58
N THR A 124 4.23 9.49 -11.63
CA THR A 124 4.40 8.36 -12.54
C THR A 124 4.94 7.13 -11.81
N ALA A 125 5.96 7.33 -10.97
CA ALA A 125 6.57 6.23 -10.22
C ALA A 125 5.59 5.58 -9.24
N PHE A 126 4.88 6.39 -8.44
CA PHE A 126 3.91 5.86 -7.48
C PHE A 126 2.71 5.21 -8.18
N ASN A 127 2.22 5.82 -9.26
CA ASN A 127 1.11 5.25 -10.02
C ASN A 127 1.48 3.87 -10.58
N GLY A 128 2.67 3.75 -11.15
CA GLY A 128 3.17 2.47 -11.65
C GLY A 128 3.33 1.44 -10.55
N LEU A 129 3.90 1.83 -9.42
CA LEU A 129 4.08 0.95 -8.26
C LEU A 129 2.74 0.46 -7.72
N TYR A 130 1.79 1.37 -7.53
CA TYR A 130 0.49 1.01 -6.96
C TYR A 130 -0.28 0.06 -7.88
N ASN A 131 -0.32 0.35 -9.18
CA ASN A 131 -1.02 -0.51 -10.13
C ASN A 131 -0.38 -1.90 -10.23
N LEU A 132 0.95 -1.97 -10.29
CA LEU A 132 1.65 -3.24 -10.33
C LEU A 132 1.43 -4.04 -9.04
N SER A 133 1.44 -3.37 -7.90
CA SER A 133 1.22 -3.99 -6.59
C SER A 133 -0.19 -4.57 -6.48
N LEU A 134 -1.21 -3.83 -6.95
CA LEU A 134 -2.59 -4.31 -6.95
C LEU A 134 -2.76 -5.52 -7.90
N ASP A 135 -2.07 -5.52 -9.04
CA ASP A 135 -2.06 -6.67 -9.95
C ASP A 135 -1.44 -7.89 -9.27
N ASN A 136 -0.33 -7.69 -8.54
CA ASN A 136 0.31 -8.77 -7.78
C ASN A 136 -0.60 -9.31 -6.68
N ALA A 137 -1.29 -8.43 -5.98
CA ALA A 137 -2.23 -8.83 -4.92
C ALA A 137 -3.35 -9.70 -5.49
N GLU A 138 -3.94 -9.29 -6.60
CA GLU A 138 -4.98 -10.07 -7.28
C GLU A 138 -4.43 -11.44 -7.69
N HIS A 139 -3.27 -11.45 -8.33
CA HIS A 139 -2.64 -12.70 -8.80
C HIS A 139 -2.40 -13.68 -7.63
N LEU A 140 -1.88 -13.19 -6.51
CA LEU A 140 -1.63 -14.02 -5.33
C LEU A 140 -2.92 -14.57 -4.74
N MET A 141 -3.94 -13.74 -4.61
CA MET A 141 -5.23 -14.18 -4.09
C MET A 141 -5.90 -15.21 -5.00
N MET A 142 -5.83 -15.01 -6.31
CA MET A 142 -6.40 -15.96 -7.29
C MET A 142 -5.65 -17.28 -7.27
N SER A 143 -4.33 -17.26 -7.14
CA SER A 143 -3.51 -18.48 -7.05
C SER A 143 -3.84 -19.29 -5.80
N GLU A 144 -4.02 -18.61 -4.67
CA GLU A 144 -4.36 -19.26 -3.39
C GLU A 144 -5.78 -19.80 -3.39
N SER A 145 -6.71 -19.12 -4.09
CA SER A 145 -8.11 -19.50 -4.14
C SER A 145 -8.39 -20.59 -5.19
N GLY A 146 -7.53 -20.74 -6.17
CA GLY A 146 -7.71 -21.70 -7.26
C GLY A 146 -7.40 -23.13 -6.87
N GLN A 147 -7.30 -23.38 -5.62
CA GLN A 147 -6.97 -24.68 -5.04
C GLN A 147 -8.06 -25.71 -5.28
#